data_c6fbc31ca149e524ab303bce6ed33687
#
_entry.id   c6fbc31ca149e524ab303bce6ed33687
#
_cell.length_a   1.000
_cell.length_b   1.000
_cell.length_c   1.000
_cell.angle_alpha   90.00
_cell.angle_beta   90.00
_cell.angle_gamma   90.00
#
_symmetry.space_group_name_H-M   'P 1'
#
loop_
_entity.id
_entity.type
_entity.pdbx_description
1 polymer ?
#
loop_
_entity_poly.entity_id
_entity_poly.type
_entity_poly.pdbx_seq_one_letter_code
_entity_poly.pdbx_strand_id
1 'polypeptide(L)'
;MQSRRTFLATGAASTLAGSASNASAAKAKLDLGADRHVYFTGDGIPLKPREWAAVLQQVTEENEIELDRYSVGGPIDELEARFAEKLGKEAAIFFGTGTLANQIAVRHITTPDTKVIVPRESHYYADSVNCGPVLSNLELIPMGKGRATFTLDEVKEEVEWNAGLRGNKPVGSIMIESPVRRKDGEVFDFTEMKKICAYAREQGVRTHLDGARMFLAAAYSGVSVRQYADQFDTLYISLHKYFNGGCGAVVAGPRKYIEPMVDTRRMFGGALPKAWMYASVVLHYMDGFEDRYRSAVDNTEKLWKKLNTHPRFRVERIPNGSNIFALHVKGDPKQLGANLLDAGVTISTGGLTSGDGWTRLLLRVNETANRRSPDDLAGLFIEGLSA
;
A
#
# COMPACT_ATOMS: atom_id res chain seq x y z
N MET A 1 28.39 -2.75 25.51
CA MET A 1 28.84 -1.40 25.14
C MET A 1 30.14 -1.52 24.38
N GLN A 2 30.09 -1.62 23.04
CA GLN A 2 31.27 -1.51 22.18
C GLN A 2 31.08 -0.33 21.24
N SER A 3 32.05 0.55 21.27
CA SER A 3 32.12 1.87 20.65
C SER A 3 32.14 1.80 19.11
N ARG A 4 31.23 2.53 18.47
CA ARG A 4 31.21 2.81 17.01
C ARG A 4 32.18 3.96 16.68
N ARG A 5 33.48 3.77 16.88
CA ARG A 5 34.50 4.72 16.40
C ARG A 5 35.77 3.97 16.06
N THR A 6 35.85 3.40 14.85
CA THR A 6 37.12 3.13 14.15
C THR A 6 36.86 2.75 12.71
N PHE A 7 36.65 3.74 11.86
CA PHE A 7 36.70 3.57 10.39
C PHE A 7 37.12 4.89 9.75
N LEU A 8 38.34 5.35 10.05
CA LEU A 8 39.04 6.35 9.26
C LEU A 8 40.53 6.28 9.67
N ALA A 9 41.33 5.65 8.83
CA ALA A 9 42.70 6.00 8.50
C ALA A 9 43.53 4.75 8.17
N THR A 10 43.71 4.51 6.87
CA THR A 10 45.02 4.14 6.32
C THR A 10 44.94 4.34 4.80
N GLY A 11 45.34 5.50 4.36
CA GLY A 11 45.63 5.77 2.96
C GLY A 11 47.03 5.22 2.64
N ALA A 12 47.10 4.34 1.64
CA ALA A 12 48.33 4.06 0.92
C ALA A 12 48.14 4.48 -0.53
N ALA A 13 48.82 5.55 -0.89
CA ALA A 13 48.92 5.99 -2.28
C ALA A 13 49.81 5.03 -3.07
N SER A 14 49.27 4.31 -4.00
CA SER A 14 50.02 3.66 -5.08
C SER A 14 49.59 4.26 -6.42
N THR A 15 50.48 5.10 -6.95
CA THR A 15 50.40 5.61 -8.33
C THR A 15 50.66 4.47 -9.32
N LEU A 16 49.62 4.00 -9.96
CA LEU A 16 49.73 3.22 -11.20
C LEU A 16 49.18 4.06 -12.35
N ALA A 17 50.12 4.60 -13.15
CA ALA A 17 49.79 5.15 -14.45
C ALA A 17 49.42 4.03 -15.42
N GLY A 18 48.09 3.82 -15.58
CA GLY A 18 47.56 2.96 -16.59
C GLY A 18 46.79 3.79 -17.59
N SER A 19 47.20 3.71 -18.85
CA SER A 19 46.55 4.34 -20.01
C SER A 19 45.05 3.97 -20.05
N ALA A 20 44.20 4.92 -19.69
CA ALA A 20 42.75 4.78 -19.84
C ALA A 20 42.42 4.97 -21.35
N SER A 21 42.16 3.87 -22.03
CA SER A 21 41.40 3.92 -23.28
C SER A 21 39.97 4.33 -22.93
N ASN A 22 39.62 5.57 -23.24
CA ASN A 22 38.25 6.07 -23.18
C ASN A 22 37.38 5.37 -24.22
N ALA A 23 36.99 4.13 -23.96
CA ALA A 23 35.81 3.52 -24.57
C ALA A 23 34.60 3.94 -23.73
N SER A 24 34.05 5.12 -24.03
CA SER A 24 32.69 5.49 -23.61
C SER A 24 31.72 4.54 -24.32
N ALA A 25 31.55 3.34 -23.76
CA ALA A 25 30.40 2.53 -24.10
C ALA A 25 29.17 3.26 -23.56
N ALA A 26 28.44 3.93 -24.45
CA ALA A 26 27.12 4.46 -24.14
C ALA A 26 26.34 3.31 -23.50
N LYS A 27 26.09 3.37 -22.17
CA LYS A 27 25.27 2.37 -21.49
C LYS A 27 23.90 2.43 -22.13
N ALA A 28 23.50 1.35 -22.79
CA ALA A 28 22.18 1.25 -23.40
C ALA A 28 21.11 1.67 -22.38
N LYS A 29 20.18 2.53 -22.82
CA LYS A 29 19.03 2.96 -22.01
C LYS A 29 18.29 1.69 -21.56
N LEU A 30 17.96 1.59 -20.28
CA LEU A 30 17.29 0.42 -19.74
C LEU A 30 15.84 0.42 -20.27
N ASP A 31 15.51 -0.58 -21.09
CA ASP A 31 14.14 -0.78 -21.56
C ASP A 31 13.33 -1.52 -20.50
N LEU A 32 12.55 -0.77 -19.73
CA LEU A 32 11.67 -1.30 -18.68
C LEU A 32 10.47 -2.07 -19.26
N GLY A 33 10.10 -1.79 -20.52
CA GLY A 33 9.04 -2.51 -21.24
C GLY A 33 9.44 -3.90 -21.71
N ALA A 34 10.75 -4.17 -21.84
CA ALA A 34 11.27 -5.50 -22.20
C ALA A 34 11.24 -6.53 -21.06
N ASP A 35 11.06 -6.09 -19.80
CA ASP A 35 11.02 -7.00 -18.66
C ASP A 35 9.76 -7.87 -18.69
N ARG A 36 9.96 -9.19 -18.83
CA ARG A 36 8.88 -10.20 -18.83
C ARG A 36 8.69 -10.90 -17.49
N HIS A 37 9.43 -10.50 -16.45
CA HIS A 37 9.31 -11.12 -15.15
C HIS A 37 7.98 -10.76 -14.47
N VAL A 38 7.23 -11.76 -14.05
CA VAL A 38 5.96 -11.61 -13.36
C VAL A 38 6.14 -11.90 -11.87
N TYR A 39 5.64 -10.99 -11.03
CA TYR A 39 5.74 -11.10 -9.58
C TYR A 39 4.34 -11.26 -8.98
N PHE A 40 4.05 -12.44 -8.43
CA PHE A 40 2.85 -12.63 -7.59
C PHE A 40 3.14 -12.37 -6.12
N THR A 41 4.05 -11.41 -5.86
CA THR A 41 4.46 -10.94 -4.54
C THR A 41 4.43 -9.41 -4.54
N GLY A 42 4.06 -8.81 -3.39
CA GLY A 42 3.96 -7.35 -3.33
C GLY A 42 2.74 -6.76 -4.04
N ASP A 43 2.51 -5.48 -3.83
CA ASP A 43 1.32 -4.76 -4.32
C ASP A 43 1.59 -3.98 -5.63
N GLY A 44 2.84 -3.67 -5.93
CA GLY A 44 3.29 -2.93 -7.11
C GLY A 44 4.41 -3.64 -7.85
N ILE A 45 5.03 -2.93 -8.78
CA ILE A 45 6.17 -3.42 -9.56
C ILE A 45 7.42 -3.36 -8.66
N PRO A 46 8.13 -4.48 -8.39
CA PRO A 46 9.29 -4.47 -7.52
C PRO A 46 10.54 -3.97 -8.29
N LEU A 47 10.58 -2.67 -8.55
CA LEU A 47 11.69 -2.03 -9.25
C LEU A 47 12.99 -2.16 -8.45
N LYS A 48 14.04 -2.70 -9.08
CA LYS A 48 15.39 -2.67 -8.54
C LYS A 48 15.91 -1.22 -8.50
N PRO A 49 16.91 -0.89 -7.66
CA PRO A 49 17.42 0.47 -7.56
C PRO A 49 17.80 1.11 -8.91
N ARG A 50 18.41 0.32 -9.82
CA ARG A 50 18.77 0.80 -11.15
C ARG A 50 17.54 1.06 -12.04
N GLU A 51 16.51 0.23 -11.93
CA GLU A 51 15.26 0.37 -12.69
C GLU A 51 14.49 1.59 -12.21
N TRP A 52 14.39 1.78 -10.89
CA TRP A 52 13.77 2.96 -10.31
C TRP A 52 14.49 4.26 -10.72
N ALA A 53 15.83 4.25 -10.72
CA ALA A 53 16.63 5.37 -11.19
C ALA A 53 16.42 5.66 -12.69
N ALA A 54 16.22 4.62 -13.51
CA ALA A 54 15.92 4.77 -14.93
C ALA A 54 14.54 5.38 -15.18
N VAL A 55 13.52 4.99 -14.38
CA VAL A 55 12.21 5.64 -14.43
C VAL A 55 12.34 7.12 -14.07
N LEU A 56 13.05 7.46 -12.99
CA LEU A 56 13.25 8.85 -12.59
C LEU A 56 13.98 9.64 -13.67
N GLN A 57 15.02 9.07 -14.30
CA GLN A 57 15.71 9.69 -15.42
C GLN A 57 14.75 9.97 -16.59
N GLN A 58 13.95 8.99 -16.98
CA GLN A 58 12.97 9.16 -18.06
C GLN A 58 11.98 10.29 -17.74
N VAL A 59 11.42 10.30 -16.53
CA VAL A 59 10.47 11.33 -16.09
C VAL A 59 11.07 12.73 -16.15
N THR A 60 12.35 12.88 -15.78
CA THR A 60 13.04 14.18 -15.82
C THR A 60 13.52 14.58 -17.22
N GLU A 61 13.68 13.64 -18.15
CA GLU A 61 13.94 13.92 -19.57
C GLU A 61 12.66 14.38 -20.30
N GLU A 62 11.50 13.83 -19.91
CA GLU A 62 10.20 14.10 -20.55
C GLU A 62 9.50 15.34 -19.99
N ASN A 63 9.87 15.80 -18.79
CA ASN A 63 9.20 16.90 -18.08
C ASN A 63 10.20 17.87 -17.47
N GLU A 64 9.88 19.17 -17.51
CA GLU A 64 10.59 20.18 -16.72
C GLU A 64 10.09 20.09 -15.27
N ILE A 65 10.99 19.70 -14.34
CA ILE A 65 10.64 19.47 -12.94
C ILE A 65 11.06 20.65 -12.07
N GLU A 66 10.09 21.34 -11.49
CA GLU A 66 10.34 22.34 -10.46
C GLU A 66 10.71 21.65 -9.13
N LEU A 67 11.61 22.27 -8.37
CA LEU A 67 12.06 21.71 -7.10
C LEU A 67 11.09 22.08 -5.96
N ASP A 68 10.62 21.07 -5.23
CA ASP A 68 9.95 21.28 -3.95
C ASP A 68 10.93 21.77 -2.87
N ARG A 69 10.37 22.39 -1.84
CA ARG A 69 11.10 22.79 -0.62
C ARG A 69 10.34 22.27 0.60
N TYR A 70 10.94 21.34 1.34
CA TYR A 70 10.33 20.72 2.52
C TYR A 70 8.93 20.13 2.24
N SER A 71 8.83 19.42 1.15
CA SER A 71 7.59 18.78 0.66
C SER A 71 6.46 19.79 0.36
N VAL A 72 6.80 20.94 -0.22
CA VAL A 72 5.87 21.98 -0.71
C VAL A 72 6.39 22.51 -2.04
N GLY A 73 5.52 22.67 -3.03
CA GLY A 73 5.83 23.15 -4.38
C GLY A 73 6.15 22.04 -5.38
N GLY A 74 6.24 22.39 -6.65
CA GLY A 74 6.57 21.51 -7.75
C GLY A 74 5.69 20.26 -7.85
N PRO A 75 6.27 19.08 -8.11
CA PRO A 75 5.49 17.82 -8.24
C PRO A 75 4.70 17.43 -6.99
N ILE A 76 5.03 17.97 -5.81
CA ILE A 76 4.27 17.69 -4.59
C ILE A 76 2.90 18.35 -4.66
N ASP A 77 2.83 19.63 -5.04
CA ASP A 77 1.57 20.36 -5.15
C ASP A 77 0.69 19.76 -6.26
N GLU A 78 1.29 19.35 -7.39
CA GLU A 78 0.58 18.65 -8.45
C GLU A 78 0.01 17.31 -7.95
N LEU A 79 0.82 16.52 -7.26
CA LEU A 79 0.40 15.23 -6.69
C LEU A 79 -0.77 15.40 -5.71
N GLU A 80 -0.67 16.39 -4.80
CA GLU A 80 -1.70 16.70 -3.82
C GLU A 80 -3.01 17.13 -4.52
N ALA A 81 -2.93 18.01 -5.53
CA ALA A 81 -4.08 18.45 -6.31
C ALA A 81 -4.77 17.30 -7.05
N ARG A 82 -3.99 16.44 -7.72
CA ARG A 82 -4.52 15.29 -8.47
C ARG A 82 -5.17 14.25 -7.56
N PHE A 83 -4.62 13.98 -6.36
CA PHE A 83 -5.27 13.09 -5.40
C PHE A 83 -6.52 13.73 -4.79
N ALA A 84 -6.52 15.02 -4.48
CA ALA A 84 -7.71 15.72 -4.01
C ALA A 84 -8.85 15.61 -5.03
N GLU A 85 -8.59 15.89 -6.31
CA GLU A 85 -9.55 15.75 -7.41
C GLU A 85 -10.06 14.31 -7.56
N LYS A 86 -9.15 13.33 -7.69
CA LYS A 86 -9.49 11.92 -7.90
C LYS A 86 -10.33 11.34 -6.75
N LEU A 87 -10.06 11.76 -5.52
CA LEU A 87 -10.78 11.35 -4.31
C LEU A 87 -11.97 12.24 -3.99
N GLY A 88 -12.14 13.35 -4.73
CA GLY A 88 -13.19 14.34 -4.52
C GLY A 88 -13.15 15.00 -3.16
N LYS A 89 -11.98 15.32 -2.71
CA LYS A 89 -11.74 16.04 -1.47
C LYS A 89 -11.30 17.47 -1.74
N GLU A 90 -11.48 18.37 -0.76
CA GLU A 90 -11.12 19.77 -0.89
C GLU A 90 -9.60 19.99 -0.95
N ALA A 91 -8.83 19.13 -0.31
CA ALA A 91 -7.38 19.19 -0.25
C ALA A 91 -6.75 17.82 0.00
N ALA A 92 -5.46 17.71 -0.31
CA ALA A 92 -4.62 16.57 0.07
C ALA A 92 -3.26 17.08 0.55
N ILE A 93 -2.53 16.24 1.27
CA ILE A 93 -1.18 16.51 1.77
C ILE A 93 -0.30 15.30 1.67
N PHE A 94 0.93 15.48 1.17
CA PHE A 94 1.96 14.46 1.07
C PHE A 94 2.68 14.22 2.41
N PHE A 95 2.98 12.95 2.69
CA PHE A 95 3.82 12.49 3.81
C PHE A 95 4.88 11.52 3.30
N GLY A 96 6.05 11.48 3.95
CA GLY A 96 7.11 10.54 3.61
C GLY A 96 6.76 9.07 3.91
N THR A 97 5.87 8.81 4.88
CA THR A 97 5.47 7.45 5.28
C THR A 97 3.99 7.36 5.64
N GLY A 98 3.39 6.18 5.43
CA GLY A 98 1.99 5.92 5.80
C GLY A 98 1.75 5.94 7.30
N THR A 99 2.72 5.49 8.12
CA THR A 99 2.61 5.54 9.58
C THR A 99 2.47 6.98 10.08
N LEU A 100 3.28 7.90 9.56
CA LEU A 100 3.18 9.32 9.90
C LEU A 100 1.86 9.92 9.40
N ALA A 101 1.44 9.56 8.18
CA ALA A 101 0.20 10.02 7.57
C ALA A 101 -1.03 9.66 8.42
N ASN A 102 -1.22 8.38 8.73
CA ASN A 102 -2.33 7.91 9.56
C ASN A 102 -2.30 8.52 10.97
N GLN A 103 -1.09 8.57 11.59
CA GLN A 103 -0.94 9.11 12.93
C GLN A 103 -1.34 10.59 13.00
N ILE A 104 -0.93 11.40 12.02
CA ILE A 104 -1.27 12.83 11.97
C ILE A 104 -2.75 13.01 11.59
N ALA A 105 -3.27 12.24 10.63
CA ALA A 105 -4.67 12.32 10.23
C ALA A 105 -5.62 12.05 11.41
N VAL A 106 -5.42 10.93 12.10
CA VAL A 106 -6.25 10.57 13.27
C VAL A 106 -6.12 11.61 14.38
N ARG A 107 -4.90 12.11 14.65
CA ARG A 107 -4.67 13.21 15.61
C ARG A 107 -5.52 14.45 15.29
N HIS A 108 -5.57 14.87 14.02
CA HIS A 108 -6.25 16.11 13.63
C HIS A 108 -7.78 16.03 13.59
N ILE A 109 -8.32 14.83 13.36
CA ILE A 109 -9.78 14.65 13.38
C ILE A 109 -10.33 14.32 14.77
N THR A 110 -9.46 13.88 15.70
CA THR A 110 -9.85 13.51 17.06
C THR A 110 -9.74 14.72 17.97
N THR A 111 -10.84 15.11 18.60
CA THR A 111 -10.84 16.19 19.58
C THR A 111 -10.12 15.78 20.86
N PRO A 112 -9.46 16.69 21.59
CA PRO A 112 -8.88 16.39 22.91
C PRO A 112 -9.89 15.75 23.84
N ASP A 113 -9.40 14.86 24.72
CA ASP A 113 -10.20 14.14 25.72
C ASP A 113 -11.29 13.22 25.15
N THR A 114 -11.14 12.78 23.91
CA THR A 114 -11.98 11.76 23.27
C THR A 114 -11.21 10.49 22.95
N LYS A 115 -11.94 9.40 22.64
CA LYS A 115 -11.38 8.10 22.28
C LYS A 115 -11.51 7.85 20.78
N VAL A 116 -10.70 6.93 20.28
CA VAL A 116 -10.69 6.51 18.87
C VAL A 116 -11.05 5.04 18.76
N ILE A 117 -12.14 4.73 18.07
CA ILE A 117 -12.42 3.35 17.64
C ILE A 117 -11.48 2.99 16.49
N VAL A 118 -10.81 1.84 16.59
CA VAL A 118 -9.89 1.33 15.56
C VAL A 118 -10.12 -0.17 15.33
N PRO A 119 -9.93 -0.70 14.10
CA PRO A 119 -9.94 -2.15 13.91
C PRO A 119 -8.78 -2.79 14.67
N ARG A 120 -9.03 -3.85 15.42
CA ARG A 120 -7.98 -4.57 16.15
C ARG A 120 -6.90 -5.13 15.22
N GLU A 121 -7.29 -5.54 14.02
CA GLU A 121 -6.41 -6.11 13.02
C GLU A 121 -5.76 -5.03 12.11
N SER A 122 -5.97 -3.73 12.39
CA SER A 122 -5.41 -2.65 11.60
C SER A 122 -3.89 -2.50 11.80
N HIS A 123 -3.22 -2.02 10.74
CA HIS A 123 -1.83 -1.61 10.81
C HIS A 123 -1.61 -0.54 11.89
N TYR A 124 -2.55 0.40 12.02
CA TYR A 124 -2.46 1.49 13.00
C TYR A 124 -2.41 0.97 14.43
N TYR A 125 -3.25 0.00 14.77
CA TYR A 125 -3.30 -0.58 16.12
C TYR A 125 -2.19 -1.61 16.37
N ALA A 126 -2.01 -2.55 15.44
CA ALA A 126 -1.20 -3.74 15.67
C ALA A 126 0.28 -3.61 15.21
N ASP A 127 0.57 -2.74 14.22
CA ASP A 127 1.88 -2.72 13.56
C ASP A 127 2.60 -1.35 13.65
N SER A 128 1.97 -0.30 14.22
CA SER A 128 2.51 1.06 14.27
C SER A 128 3.18 1.43 15.61
N VAL A 129 3.55 0.44 16.42
CA VAL A 129 4.31 0.61 17.67
C VAL A 129 3.66 1.62 18.62
N ASN A 130 2.34 1.56 18.77
CA ASN A 130 1.53 2.46 19.61
C ASN A 130 1.71 3.98 19.28
N CYS A 131 1.93 4.33 18.01
CA CYS A 131 2.19 5.72 17.64
C CYS A 131 1.04 6.68 18.05
N GLY A 132 -0.22 6.26 17.95
CA GLY A 132 -1.36 7.07 18.37
C GLY A 132 -1.36 7.42 19.85
N PRO A 133 -1.33 6.44 20.78
CA PRO A 133 -1.19 6.70 22.21
C PRO A 133 0.06 7.51 22.57
N VAL A 134 1.24 7.09 22.07
CA VAL A 134 2.51 7.68 22.49
C VAL A 134 2.73 9.10 21.95
N LEU A 135 2.44 9.32 20.66
CA LEU A 135 2.77 10.59 20.00
C LEU A 135 1.61 11.59 20.01
N SER A 136 0.39 11.13 20.21
CA SER A 136 -0.82 11.98 20.14
C SER A 136 -1.72 11.86 21.36
N ASN A 137 -1.30 11.12 22.39
CA ASN A 137 -2.07 10.89 23.63
C ASN A 137 -3.51 10.38 23.35
N LEU A 138 -3.66 9.54 22.30
CA LEU A 138 -4.95 9.00 21.93
C LEU A 138 -5.27 7.73 22.74
N GLU A 139 -6.48 7.63 23.23
CA GLU A 139 -7.00 6.40 23.82
C GLU A 139 -7.72 5.58 22.74
N LEU A 140 -7.22 4.36 22.45
CA LEU A 140 -7.73 3.53 21.37
C LEU A 140 -8.67 2.46 21.88
N ILE A 141 -9.80 2.27 21.19
CA ILE A 141 -10.77 1.20 21.42
C ILE A 141 -10.66 0.19 20.27
N PRO A 142 -9.97 -0.95 20.45
CA PRO A 142 -9.79 -1.93 19.38
C PRO A 142 -11.03 -2.82 19.22
N MET A 143 -11.65 -2.80 18.04
CA MET A 143 -12.84 -3.56 17.70
C MET A 143 -12.59 -4.68 16.67
N GLY A 144 -13.52 -5.62 16.55
CA GLY A 144 -13.51 -6.63 15.49
C GLY A 144 -12.37 -7.64 15.61
N LYS A 145 -12.06 -8.16 16.82
CA LYS A 145 -10.99 -9.16 17.02
C LYS A 145 -11.13 -10.34 16.07
N GLY A 146 -10.07 -10.60 15.28
CA GLY A 146 -10.01 -11.71 14.33
C GLY A 146 -10.84 -11.51 13.06
N ARG A 147 -11.45 -10.35 12.84
CA ARG A 147 -12.31 -10.02 11.71
C ARG A 147 -11.79 -8.77 10.98
N ALA A 148 -12.09 -8.65 9.68
CA ALA A 148 -11.85 -7.43 8.92
C ALA A 148 -12.94 -6.37 9.19
N THR A 149 -14.15 -6.80 9.44
CA THR A 149 -15.34 -5.94 9.67
C THR A 149 -15.82 -6.04 11.12
N PHE A 150 -16.15 -4.91 11.72
CA PHE A 150 -17.01 -4.80 12.89
C PHE A 150 -18.33 -4.15 12.48
N THR A 151 -19.40 -4.35 13.26
CA THR A 151 -20.76 -3.95 12.90
C THR A 151 -21.14 -2.59 13.44
N LEU A 152 -22.18 -1.96 12.87
CA LEU A 152 -22.77 -0.74 13.42
C LEU A 152 -23.25 -0.92 14.85
N ASP A 153 -23.83 -2.10 15.17
CA ASP A 153 -24.35 -2.33 16.54
C ASP A 153 -23.22 -2.38 17.57
N GLU A 154 -22.08 -3.00 17.23
CA GLU A 154 -20.87 -2.95 18.07
C GLU A 154 -20.35 -1.51 18.26
N VAL A 155 -20.41 -0.67 17.20
CA VAL A 155 -20.01 0.75 17.30
C VAL A 155 -20.96 1.54 18.19
N LYS A 156 -22.27 1.32 18.07
CA LYS A 156 -23.28 1.99 18.90
C LYS A 156 -23.07 1.65 20.39
N GLU A 157 -22.90 0.36 20.70
CA GLU A 157 -22.63 -0.09 22.07
C GLU A 157 -21.43 0.63 22.68
N GLU A 158 -20.30 0.74 21.93
CA GLU A 158 -19.11 1.44 22.41
C GLU A 158 -19.31 2.95 22.55
N VAL A 159 -20.01 3.59 21.62
CA VAL A 159 -20.30 5.03 21.69
C VAL A 159 -21.19 5.34 22.90
N GLU A 160 -22.27 4.58 23.11
CA GLU A 160 -23.20 4.73 24.23
C GLU A 160 -22.52 4.46 25.58
N TRP A 161 -21.74 3.37 25.66
CA TRP A 161 -20.98 3.02 26.85
C TRP A 161 -20.04 4.16 27.28
N ASN A 162 -19.24 4.68 26.33
CA ASN A 162 -18.27 5.73 26.64
C ASN A 162 -18.93 7.09 26.97
N ALA A 163 -20.08 7.40 26.38
CA ALA A 163 -20.86 8.59 26.73
C ALA A 163 -21.45 8.54 28.16
N GLY A 164 -21.75 7.35 28.67
CA GLY A 164 -22.31 7.13 30.02
C GLY A 164 -21.27 7.14 31.13
N LEU A 165 -19.97 7.18 30.85
CA LEU A 165 -18.94 7.12 31.89
C LEU A 165 -18.81 8.45 32.68
N ARG A 166 -18.59 8.36 33.99
CA ARG A 166 -18.39 9.57 34.84
C ARG A 166 -17.21 10.42 34.41
N GLY A 167 -16.16 9.84 33.80
CA GLY A 167 -14.98 10.54 33.30
C GLY A 167 -15.20 11.28 31.99
N ASN A 168 -16.37 11.16 31.39
CA ASN A 168 -16.83 11.79 30.14
C ASN A 168 -15.75 11.90 29.04
N LYS A 169 -15.22 10.74 28.62
CA LYS A 169 -14.37 10.63 27.44
C LYS A 169 -15.14 9.92 26.33
N PRO A 170 -15.95 10.64 25.54
CA PRO A 170 -16.74 10.05 24.47
C PRO A 170 -15.84 9.59 23.31
N VAL A 171 -16.42 8.83 22.40
CA VAL A 171 -15.78 8.52 21.13
C VAL A 171 -15.77 9.78 20.26
N GLY A 172 -14.58 10.22 19.83
CA GLY A 172 -14.40 11.42 18.99
C GLY A 172 -14.13 11.08 17.54
N SER A 173 -13.56 9.90 17.27
CA SER A 173 -13.33 9.46 15.91
C SER A 173 -13.38 7.94 15.75
N ILE A 174 -13.64 7.50 14.53
CA ILE A 174 -13.63 6.10 14.10
C ILE A 174 -12.67 5.97 12.93
N MET A 175 -11.70 5.08 13.05
CA MET A 175 -10.82 4.68 11.97
C MET A 175 -11.24 3.32 11.43
N ILE A 176 -11.24 3.15 10.12
CA ILE A 176 -11.41 1.88 9.41
C ILE A 176 -10.17 1.64 8.54
N GLU A 177 -9.68 0.39 8.47
CA GLU A 177 -8.70 -0.04 7.48
C GLU A 177 -9.40 -0.91 6.44
N SER A 178 -9.20 -0.62 5.16
CA SER A 178 -9.74 -1.43 4.07
C SER A 178 -8.89 -1.27 2.80
N PRO A 179 -8.38 -2.38 2.22
CA PRO A 179 -8.36 -3.77 2.71
C PRO A 179 -7.50 -4.00 3.95
N VAL A 180 -7.87 -4.97 4.79
CA VAL A 180 -7.18 -5.28 6.05
C VAL A 180 -6.00 -6.23 5.78
N ARG A 181 -4.76 -5.72 5.93
CA ARG A 181 -3.55 -6.48 5.63
C ARG A 181 -3.44 -7.79 6.43
N ARG A 182 -3.74 -7.74 7.72
CA ARG A 182 -3.64 -8.89 8.64
C ARG A 182 -4.73 -9.94 8.43
N LYS A 183 -5.70 -9.65 7.53
CA LYS A 183 -6.78 -10.55 7.12
C LYS A 183 -6.67 -10.94 5.64
N ASP A 184 -5.43 -11.16 5.16
CA ASP A 184 -5.14 -11.54 3.78
C ASP A 184 -5.77 -10.60 2.72
N GLY A 185 -5.88 -9.30 3.04
CA GLY A 185 -6.45 -8.31 2.13
C GLY A 185 -7.97 -8.36 2.01
N GLU A 186 -8.66 -8.92 2.99
CA GLU A 186 -10.12 -8.84 3.11
C GLU A 186 -10.57 -7.38 3.20
N VAL A 187 -11.56 -7.01 2.42
CA VAL A 187 -12.16 -5.67 2.38
C VAL A 187 -13.18 -5.56 3.50
N PHE A 188 -13.18 -4.44 4.22
CA PHE A 188 -14.24 -4.12 5.17
C PHE A 188 -15.59 -4.06 4.44
N ASP A 189 -16.64 -4.70 4.98
CA ASP A 189 -17.94 -4.70 4.34
C ASP A 189 -18.43 -3.27 4.05
N PHE A 190 -18.68 -2.97 2.77
CA PHE A 190 -19.01 -1.63 2.33
C PHE A 190 -20.38 -1.17 2.82
N THR A 191 -21.31 -2.11 3.05
CA THR A 191 -22.64 -1.79 3.59
C THR A 191 -22.53 -1.40 5.07
N GLU A 192 -21.77 -2.14 5.86
CA GLU A 192 -21.49 -1.77 7.25
C GLU A 192 -20.68 -0.46 7.33
N MET A 193 -19.68 -0.30 6.47
CA MET A 193 -18.90 0.94 6.37
C MET A 193 -19.80 2.18 6.18
N LYS A 194 -20.75 2.11 5.24
CA LYS A 194 -21.72 3.21 5.02
C LYS A 194 -22.58 3.50 6.25
N LYS A 195 -23.10 2.45 6.89
CA LYS A 195 -23.93 2.59 8.09
C LYS A 195 -23.16 3.23 9.23
N ILE A 196 -21.92 2.76 9.49
CA ILE A 196 -21.03 3.29 10.52
C ILE A 196 -20.70 4.76 10.25
N CYS A 197 -20.31 5.10 9.01
CA CYS A 197 -19.97 6.48 8.67
C CYS A 197 -21.18 7.42 8.72
N ALA A 198 -22.38 6.96 8.36
CA ALA A 198 -23.61 7.74 8.52
C ALA A 198 -23.93 8.01 9.99
N TYR A 199 -23.91 6.96 10.82
CA TYR A 199 -24.12 7.07 12.25
C TYR A 199 -23.06 7.99 12.91
N ALA A 200 -21.79 7.83 12.57
CA ALA A 200 -20.72 8.67 13.09
C ALA A 200 -21.00 10.17 12.80
N ARG A 201 -21.43 10.48 11.58
CA ARG A 201 -21.79 11.85 11.16
C ARG A 201 -22.96 12.40 11.96
N GLU A 202 -23.99 11.60 12.23
CA GLU A 202 -25.15 11.98 13.06
C GLU A 202 -24.72 12.27 14.51
N GLN A 203 -23.76 11.51 15.05
CA GLN A 203 -23.23 11.70 16.39
C GLN A 203 -22.12 12.77 16.50
N GLY A 204 -21.74 13.43 15.39
CA GLY A 204 -20.62 14.37 15.36
C GLY A 204 -19.24 13.72 15.53
N VAL A 205 -19.16 12.39 15.42
CA VAL A 205 -17.92 11.59 15.45
C VAL A 205 -17.25 11.64 14.07
N ARG A 206 -15.94 11.86 14.03
CA ARG A 206 -15.19 11.96 12.77
C ARG A 206 -14.73 10.59 12.27
N THR A 207 -14.51 10.49 10.97
CA THR A 207 -14.15 9.21 10.35
C THR A 207 -12.86 9.32 9.53
N HIS A 208 -12.00 8.30 9.63
CA HIS A 208 -10.77 8.17 8.85
C HIS A 208 -10.68 6.79 8.20
N LEU A 209 -10.30 6.75 6.91
CA LEU A 209 -10.01 5.51 6.21
C LEU A 209 -8.50 5.32 6.03
N ASP A 210 -7.93 4.27 6.60
CA ASP A 210 -6.68 3.72 6.08
C ASP A 210 -6.98 2.96 4.80
N GLY A 211 -6.85 3.66 3.69
CA GLY A 211 -7.06 3.16 2.33
C GLY A 211 -5.76 2.76 1.64
N ALA A 212 -4.76 2.28 2.39
CA ALA A 212 -3.43 1.95 1.86
C ALA A 212 -3.43 1.13 0.57
N ARG A 213 -4.47 0.31 0.34
CA ARG A 213 -4.66 -0.53 -0.85
C ARG A 213 -6.02 -0.33 -1.52
N MET A 214 -6.66 0.81 -1.29
CA MET A 214 -8.03 1.07 -1.75
C MET A 214 -8.18 0.97 -3.27
N PHE A 215 -7.20 1.47 -4.04
CA PHE A 215 -7.24 1.35 -5.51
C PHE A 215 -7.19 -0.10 -5.99
N LEU A 216 -6.47 -0.97 -5.26
CA LEU A 216 -6.48 -2.40 -5.56
C LEU A 216 -7.84 -3.03 -5.22
N ALA A 217 -8.41 -2.69 -4.05
CA ALA A 217 -9.72 -3.19 -3.64
C ALA A 217 -10.85 -2.78 -4.60
N ALA A 218 -10.82 -1.56 -5.11
CA ALA A 218 -11.82 -1.05 -6.04
C ALA A 218 -11.98 -1.91 -7.30
N ALA A 219 -10.89 -2.50 -7.80
CA ALA A 219 -10.91 -3.38 -8.96
C ALA A 219 -11.65 -4.71 -8.72
N TYR A 220 -11.81 -5.12 -7.46
CA TYR A 220 -12.45 -6.39 -7.08
C TYR A 220 -13.83 -6.24 -6.45
N SER A 221 -14.05 -5.13 -5.73
CA SER A 221 -15.30 -4.91 -4.99
C SER A 221 -16.43 -4.33 -5.83
N GLY A 222 -16.12 -3.77 -7.01
CA GLY A 222 -17.08 -3.01 -7.81
C GLY A 222 -17.45 -1.64 -7.21
N VAL A 223 -16.79 -1.24 -6.12
CA VAL A 223 -16.95 0.07 -5.47
C VAL A 223 -15.79 0.96 -5.91
N SER A 224 -16.09 2.11 -6.51
CA SER A 224 -15.05 3.04 -6.98
C SER A 224 -14.28 3.68 -5.81
N VAL A 225 -13.05 4.13 -6.08
CA VAL A 225 -12.23 4.85 -5.08
C VAL A 225 -12.95 6.09 -4.55
N ARG A 226 -13.73 6.76 -5.41
CA ARG A 226 -14.55 7.92 -5.06
C ARG A 226 -15.67 7.54 -4.09
N GLN A 227 -16.39 6.44 -4.34
CA GLN A 227 -17.44 5.97 -3.44
C GLN A 227 -16.93 5.60 -2.05
N TYR A 228 -15.71 5.00 -1.95
CA TYR A 228 -15.04 4.82 -0.67
C TYR A 228 -14.72 6.14 -0.01
N ALA A 229 -14.09 7.05 -0.75
CA ALA A 229 -13.68 8.36 -0.23
C ALA A 229 -14.85 9.19 0.30
N ASP A 230 -15.99 9.14 -0.36
CA ASP A 230 -17.21 9.92 0.01
C ASP A 230 -17.77 9.54 1.39
N GLN A 231 -17.42 8.37 1.93
CA GLN A 231 -17.90 7.95 3.25
C GLN A 231 -17.17 8.66 4.40
N PHE A 232 -15.90 9.03 4.22
CA PHE A 232 -15.00 9.44 5.30
C PHE A 232 -14.71 10.96 5.30
N ASP A 233 -14.45 11.52 6.48
CA ASP A 233 -13.92 12.88 6.59
C ASP A 233 -12.51 12.95 5.98
N THR A 234 -11.62 12.05 6.39
CA THR A 234 -10.26 11.97 5.85
C THR A 234 -9.91 10.56 5.43
N LEU A 235 -8.99 10.42 4.49
CA LEU A 235 -8.49 9.11 4.07
C LEU A 235 -7.01 9.18 3.69
N TYR A 236 -6.32 8.05 3.91
CA TYR A 236 -4.92 7.84 3.57
C TYR A 236 -4.77 6.89 2.38
N ILE A 237 -3.86 7.22 1.46
CA ILE A 237 -3.44 6.40 0.32
C ILE A 237 -1.93 6.19 0.37
N SER A 238 -1.48 4.95 0.11
CA SER A 238 -0.06 4.63 0.02
C SER A 238 0.47 4.86 -1.40
N LEU A 239 1.61 5.57 -1.51
CA LEU A 239 2.24 5.87 -2.78
C LEU A 239 3.37 4.88 -3.14
N HIS A 240 4.00 4.26 -2.13
CA HIS A 240 5.13 3.35 -2.33
C HIS A 240 4.72 1.90 -2.65
N LYS A 241 3.43 1.55 -2.49
CA LYS A 241 2.95 0.19 -2.75
C LYS A 241 2.77 -0.03 -4.27
N TYR A 242 1.67 0.42 -4.82
CA TYR A 242 1.29 0.15 -6.21
C TYR A 242 1.52 1.33 -7.17
N PHE A 243 1.79 2.54 -6.66
CA PHE A 243 2.24 3.67 -7.48
C PHE A 243 3.77 3.77 -7.57
N ASN A 244 4.51 2.82 -7.05
CA ASN A 244 5.95 2.62 -7.19
C ASN A 244 6.83 3.82 -6.79
N GLY A 245 6.34 4.73 -5.95
CA GLY A 245 6.99 5.99 -5.57
C GLY A 245 8.28 5.87 -4.75
N GLY A 246 8.72 4.65 -4.39
CA GLY A 246 9.88 4.45 -3.51
C GLY A 246 9.57 4.78 -2.05
N CYS A 247 8.94 5.90 -1.77
CA CYS A 247 8.33 6.25 -0.48
C CYS A 247 7.08 7.10 -0.71
N GLY A 248 6.37 7.43 0.35
CA GLY A 248 5.30 8.40 0.33
C GLY A 248 3.91 7.87 0.63
N ALA A 249 3.09 8.82 1.01
CA ALA A 249 1.69 8.68 1.38
C ALA A 249 0.96 9.99 1.10
N VAL A 250 -0.35 9.93 0.87
CA VAL A 250 -1.22 11.11 0.79
C VAL A 250 -2.36 10.95 1.79
N VAL A 251 -2.69 12.02 2.51
CA VAL A 251 -3.95 12.16 3.24
C VAL A 251 -4.80 13.19 2.52
N ALA A 252 -6.07 12.86 2.26
CA ALA A 252 -7.02 13.77 1.63
C ALA A 252 -8.25 13.97 2.53
N GLY A 253 -8.87 15.16 2.45
CA GLY A 253 -10.03 15.50 3.27
C GLY A 253 -10.44 16.96 3.13
N PRO A 254 -11.34 17.44 4.04
CA PRO A 254 -11.68 18.85 4.15
C PRO A 254 -10.45 19.71 4.46
N ARG A 255 -10.36 20.86 3.81
CA ARG A 255 -9.26 21.83 3.94
C ARG A 255 -8.93 22.17 5.40
N LYS A 256 -9.95 22.35 6.21
CA LYS A 256 -9.81 22.66 7.66
C LYS A 256 -9.03 21.59 8.46
N TYR A 257 -8.99 20.33 8.01
CA TYR A 257 -8.19 19.30 8.64
C TYR A 257 -6.82 19.16 7.98
N ILE A 258 -6.75 19.33 6.65
CA ILE A 258 -5.53 19.09 5.87
C ILE A 258 -4.50 20.22 6.06
N GLU A 259 -4.90 21.48 5.98
CA GLU A 259 -3.96 22.60 6.08
C GLU A 259 -3.14 22.62 7.38
N PRO A 260 -3.73 22.40 8.57
CA PRO A 260 -2.94 22.37 9.81
C PRO A 260 -1.97 21.19 9.90
N MET A 261 -2.14 20.14 9.07
CA MET A 261 -1.23 19.02 9.05
C MET A 261 0.17 19.37 8.49
N VAL A 262 0.29 20.46 7.72
CA VAL A 262 1.58 20.93 7.19
C VAL A 262 2.56 21.22 8.33
N ASP A 263 2.13 22.00 9.32
CA ASP A 263 2.96 22.34 10.48
C ASP A 263 3.19 21.11 11.37
N THR A 264 2.17 20.29 11.55
CA THR A 264 2.31 19.05 12.33
C THR A 264 3.27 18.08 11.67
N ARG A 265 3.21 17.89 10.34
CA ARG A 265 4.19 17.13 9.56
C ARG A 265 5.61 17.62 9.81
N ARG A 266 5.81 18.96 9.81
CA ARG A 266 7.10 19.58 10.06
C ARG A 266 7.59 19.34 11.49
N MET A 267 6.71 19.50 12.47
CA MET A 267 6.99 19.27 13.88
C MET A 267 7.46 17.83 14.17
N PHE A 268 6.88 16.84 13.48
CA PHE A 268 7.29 15.43 13.57
C PHE A 268 8.50 15.06 12.67
N GLY A 269 9.17 16.05 12.04
CA GLY A 269 10.34 15.82 11.18
C GLY A 269 9.99 15.14 9.84
N GLY A 270 8.71 15.16 9.43
CA GLY A 270 8.23 14.50 8.21
C GLY A 270 8.25 15.39 6.96
N ALA A 271 8.70 16.64 7.06
CA ALA A 271 8.90 17.52 5.92
C ALA A 271 10.27 17.24 5.27
N LEU A 272 10.28 16.46 4.19
CA LEU A 272 11.51 16.10 3.47
C LEU A 272 12.07 17.32 2.76
N PRO A 273 13.38 17.62 2.83
CA PRO A 273 13.98 18.77 2.17
C PRO A 273 13.76 18.80 0.65
N LYS A 274 13.75 17.61 0.04
CA LYS A 274 13.45 17.34 -1.36
C LYS A 274 12.66 16.05 -1.47
N ALA A 275 11.46 16.11 -2.00
CA ALA A 275 10.57 14.97 -2.18
C ALA A 275 10.08 14.83 -3.65
N TRP A 276 10.42 15.80 -4.51
CA TRP A 276 10.00 15.85 -5.91
C TRP A 276 10.24 14.53 -6.65
N MET A 277 11.35 13.86 -6.40
CA MET A 277 11.69 12.61 -7.08
C MET A 277 10.65 11.49 -6.83
N TYR A 278 10.13 11.40 -5.62
CA TYR A 278 9.10 10.41 -5.28
C TYR A 278 7.75 10.78 -5.88
N ALA A 279 7.38 12.07 -5.81
CA ALA A 279 6.14 12.57 -6.37
C ALA A 279 6.11 12.41 -7.90
N SER A 280 7.20 12.75 -8.59
CA SER A 280 7.30 12.62 -10.04
C SER A 280 7.15 11.17 -10.52
N VAL A 281 7.75 10.21 -9.82
CA VAL A 281 7.57 8.78 -10.14
C VAL A 281 6.13 8.33 -9.89
N VAL A 282 5.50 8.79 -8.79
CA VAL A 282 4.09 8.49 -8.51
C VAL A 282 3.17 9.06 -9.59
N LEU A 283 3.36 10.31 -9.99
CA LEU A 283 2.59 10.95 -11.06
C LEU A 283 2.68 10.16 -12.37
N HIS A 284 3.88 9.70 -12.74
CA HIS A 284 4.10 8.86 -13.93
C HIS A 284 3.30 7.54 -13.86
N TYR A 285 3.31 6.84 -12.71
CA TYR A 285 2.57 5.57 -12.58
C TYR A 285 1.07 5.76 -12.32
N MET A 286 0.65 6.90 -11.80
CA MET A 286 -0.75 7.20 -11.50
C MET A 286 -1.59 7.30 -12.77
N ASP A 287 -1.01 7.80 -13.87
CA ASP A 287 -1.70 7.92 -15.15
C ASP A 287 -2.05 6.55 -15.71
N GLY A 288 -3.34 6.33 -16.01
CA GLY A 288 -3.86 5.07 -16.53
C GLY A 288 -3.72 3.86 -15.59
N PHE A 289 -3.37 4.06 -14.30
CA PHE A 289 -3.18 2.96 -13.34
C PHE A 289 -4.40 2.05 -13.25
N GLU A 290 -5.60 2.60 -13.13
CA GLU A 290 -6.83 1.81 -12.93
C GLU A 290 -7.09 0.87 -14.11
N ASP A 291 -6.84 1.33 -15.35
CA ASP A 291 -7.03 0.52 -16.56
C ASP A 291 -5.96 -0.57 -16.68
N ARG A 292 -4.69 -0.22 -16.44
CA ARG A 292 -3.59 -1.21 -16.43
C ARG A 292 -3.81 -2.26 -15.34
N TYR A 293 -4.24 -1.85 -14.16
CA TYR A 293 -4.50 -2.77 -13.07
C TYR A 293 -5.72 -3.65 -13.35
N ARG A 294 -6.79 -3.12 -13.93
CA ARG A 294 -7.96 -3.90 -14.38
C ARG A 294 -7.56 -4.96 -15.39
N SER A 295 -6.72 -4.61 -16.36
CA SER A 295 -6.17 -5.58 -17.31
C SER A 295 -5.40 -6.70 -16.60
N ALA A 296 -4.59 -6.37 -15.57
CA ALA A 296 -3.87 -7.38 -14.78
C ALA A 296 -4.84 -8.31 -14.01
N VAL A 297 -5.92 -7.77 -13.47
CA VAL A 297 -6.99 -8.55 -12.83
C VAL A 297 -7.64 -9.50 -13.83
N ASP A 298 -8.03 -9.03 -15.01
CA ASP A 298 -8.66 -9.84 -16.05
C ASP A 298 -7.73 -10.96 -16.55
N ASN A 299 -6.44 -10.67 -16.71
CA ASN A 299 -5.44 -11.65 -17.09
C ASN A 299 -5.27 -12.74 -16.02
N THR A 300 -5.20 -12.35 -14.76
CA THR A 300 -5.07 -13.32 -13.67
C THR A 300 -6.33 -14.14 -13.45
N GLU A 301 -7.52 -13.60 -13.64
CA GLU A 301 -8.76 -14.38 -13.58
C GLU A 301 -8.79 -15.49 -14.65
N LYS A 302 -8.28 -15.20 -15.86
CA LYS A 302 -8.13 -16.22 -16.91
C LYS A 302 -7.09 -17.27 -16.52
N LEU A 303 -5.97 -16.86 -15.92
CA LEU A 303 -4.95 -17.77 -15.39
C LEU A 303 -5.53 -18.70 -14.31
N TRP A 304 -6.26 -18.13 -13.31
CA TRP A 304 -6.87 -18.91 -12.24
C TRP A 304 -7.86 -19.96 -12.76
N LYS A 305 -8.67 -19.61 -13.76
CA LYS A 305 -9.57 -20.58 -14.41
C LYS A 305 -8.81 -21.75 -15.02
N LYS A 306 -7.67 -21.47 -15.69
CA LYS A 306 -6.83 -22.52 -16.29
C LYS A 306 -6.17 -23.39 -15.23
N LEU A 307 -5.58 -22.82 -14.18
CA LEU A 307 -4.96 -23.59 -13.10
C LEU A 307 -5.98 -24.49 -12.39
N ASN A 308 -7.21 -24.02 -12.22
CA ASN A 308 -8.29 -24.80 -11.58
C ASN A 308 -8.77 -25.99 -12.40
N THR A 309 -8.38 -26.12 -13.69
CA THR A 309 -8.63 -27.35 -14.46
C THR A 309 -7.59 -28.44 -14.22
N HIS A 310 -6.43 -28.10 -13.60
CA HIS A 310 -5.35 -29.03 -13.37
C HIS A 310 -5.47 -29.68 -11.98
N PRO A 311 -5.36 -31.04 -11.83
CA PRO A 311 -5.68 -31.73 -10.58
C PRO A 311 -4.76 -31.42 -9.40
N ARG A 312 -3.61 -30.78 -9.65
CA ARG A 312 -2.62 -30.43 -8.62
C ARG A 312 -2.66 -28.94 -8.20
N PHE A 313 -3.58 -28.14 -8.77
CA PHE A 313 -3.77 -26.75 -8.42
C PHE A 313 -5.22 -26.44 -8.04
N ARG A 314 -5.40 -25.54 -7.08
CA ARG A 314 -6.68 -24.93 -6.76
C ARG A 314 -6.41 -23.48 -6.35
N VAL A 315 -7.01 -22.53 -7.06
CA VAL A 315 -6.94 -21.11 -6.75
C VAL A 315 -8.30 -20.65 -6.22
N GLU A 316 -8.29 -20.05 -5.06
CA GLU A 316 -9.49 -19.57 -4.38
C GLU A 316 -9.34 -18.07 -4.05
N ARG A 317 -10.42 -17.32 -4.18
CA ARG A 317 -10.50 -15.96 -3.68
C ARG A 317 -10.60 -15.97 -2.16
N ILE A 318 -9.95 -15.01 -1.50
CA ILE A 318 -10.25 -14.71 -0.11
C ILE A 318 -11.68 -14.16 -0.05
N PRO A 319 -12.55 -14.60 0.88
CA PRO A 319 -13.87 -14.02 1.05
C PRO A 319 -13.78 -12.50 1.22
N ASN A 320 -14.56 -11.74 0.46
CA ASN A 320 -14.45 -10.28 0.37
C ASN A 320 -13.03 -9.77 0.10
N GLY A 321 -12.18 -10.59 -0.55
CA GLY A 321 -10.77 -10.29 -0.76
C GLY A 321 -10.53 -9.23 -1.84
N SER A 322 -9.31 -8.70 -1.82
CA SER A 322 -8.78 -7.78 -2.84
C SER A 322 -7.80 -8.50 -3.77
N ASN A 323 -6.56 -8.03 -3.83
CA ASN A 323 -5.53 -8.54 -4.74
C ASN A 323 -4.80 -9.80 -4.24
N ILE A 324 -5.25 -10.42 -3.16
CA ILE A 324 -4.64 -11.64 -2.59
C ILE A 324 -5.53 -12.85 -2.86
N PHE A 325 -4.90 -13.94 -3.33
CA PHE A 325 -5.55 -15.20 -3.65
C PHE A 325 -4.84 -16.35 -2.94
N ALA A 326 -5.59 -17.36 -2.53
CA ALA A 326 -5.03 -18.60 -2.03
C ALA A 326 -4.77 -19.56 -3.21
N LEU A 327 -3.50 -19.93 -3.43
CA LEU A 327 -3.11 -20.98 -4.32
C LEU A 327 -2.83 -22.24 -3.49
N HIS A 328 -3.62 -23.26 -3.68
CA HIS A 328 -3.37 -24.59 -3.13
C HIS A 328 -2.62 -25.43 -4.17
N VAL A 329 -1.50 -26.03 -3.75
CA VAL A 329 -0.61 -26.83 -4.59
C VAL A 329 -0.49 -28.22 -3.98
N LYS A 330 -0.67 -29.25 -4.80
CA LYS A 330 -0.40 -30.65 -4.43
C LYS A 330 0.95 -31.07 -5.01
N GLY A 331 2.02 -30.92 -4.21
CA GLY A 331 3.40 -31.15 -4.59
C GLY A 331 4.36 -30.33 -3.74
N ASP A 332 5.64 -30.27 -4.13
CA ASP A 332 6.63 -29.46 -3.42
C ASP A 332 6.53 -27.97 -3.83
N PRO A 333 6.07 -27.07 -2.94
CA PRO A 333 5.96 -25.66 -3.25
C PRO A 333 7.32 -24.97 -3.42
N LYS A 334 8.39 -25.48 -2.80
CA LYS A 334 9.75 -24.92 -2.93
C LYS A 334 10.31 -25.21 -4.31
N GLN A 335 10.13 -26.45 -4.78
CA GLN A 335 10.54 -26.83 -6.13
C GLN A 335 9.76 -26.04 -7.18
N LEU A 336 8.42 -25.93 -7.03
CA LEU A 336 7.60 -25.10 -7.89
C LEU A 336 8.12 -23.64 -7.93
N GLY A 337 8.42 -23.06 -6.76
CA GLY A 337 8.92 -21.69 -6.66
C GLY A 337 10.27 -21.48 -7.33
N ALA A 338 11.19 -22.46 -7.22
CA ALA A 338 12.50 -22.45 -7.89
C ALA A 338 12.34 -22.49 -9.41
N ASN A 339 11.56 -23.45 -9.93
CA ASN A 339 11.33 -23.61 -11.36
C ASN A 339 10.63 -22.39 -11.98
N LEU A 340 9.65 -21.82 -11.28
CA LEU A 340 8.98 -20.58 -11.69
C LEU A 340 9.94 -19.39 -11.70
N LEU A 341 10.82 -19.27 -10.70
CA LEU A 341 11.81 -18.20 -10.63
C LEU A 341 12.76 -18.24 -11.84
N ASP A 342 13.27 -19.42 -12.19
CA ASP A 342 14.12 -19.63 -13.37
C ASP A 342 13.41 -19.29 -14.67
N ALA A 343 12.08 -19.53 -14.71
CA ALA A 343 11.22 -19.14 -15.85
C ALA A 343 10.77 -17.68 -15.84
N GLY A 344 11.21 -16.87 -14.87
CA GLY A 344 10.85 -15.44 -14.76
C GLY A 344 9.49 -15.19 -14.10
N VAL A 345 9.08 -16.04 -13.16
CA VAL A 345 7.89 -15.84 -12.32
C VAL A 345 8.24 -16.02 -10.85
N THR A 346 7.92 -15.02 -10.03
CA THR A 346 8.17 -15.07 -8.58
C THR A 346 6.88 -15.28 -7.81
N ILE A 347 6.86 -16.32 -6.96
CA ILE A 347 5.81 -16.56 -5.97
C ILE A 347 6.41 -16.66 -4.56
N SER A 348 5.57 -16.49 -3.53
CA SER A 348 5.95 -16.83 -2.15
C SER A 348 5.70 -18.31 -1.91
N THR A 349 6.71 -19.03 -1.44
CA THR A 349 6.64 -20.48 -1.16
C THR A 349 6.42 -20.83 0.30
N GLY A 350 6.41 -19.81 1.18
CA GLY A 350 6.07 -19.98 2.61
C GLY A 350 4.58 -20.22 2.79
N GLY A 351 4.18 -21.45 3.03
CA GLY A 351 2.78 -21.83 3.19
C GLY A 351 2.58 -22.91 4.24
N LEU A 352 1.31 -23.18 4.58
CA LEU A 352 0.90 -24.24 5.50
C LEU A 352 0.48 -25.47 4.69
N THR A 353 1.08 -26.61 4.97
CA THR A 353 0.72 -27.90 4.36
C THR A 353 -0.32 -28.59 5.24
N SER A 354 -1.43 -28.98 4.64
CA SER A 354 -2.48 -29.78 5.28
C SER A 354 -2.16 -31.27 5.26
N GLY A 355 -2.84 -32.07 6.09
CA GLY A 355 -2.61 -33.52 6.21
C GLY A 355 -2.92 -34.32 4.95
N ASP A 356 -3.65 -33.75 3.97
CA ASP A 356 -3.97 -34.33 2.67
C ASP A 356 -2.94 -33.98 1.56
N GLY A 357 -1.83 -33.34 1.93
CA GLY A 357 -0.70 -33.05 1.06
C GLY A 357 -0.88 -31.78 0.19
N TRP A 358 -1.89 -30.94 0.46
CA TRP A 358 -2.03 -29.63 -0.15
C TRP A 358 -1.29 -28.57 0.64
N THR A 359 -0.57 -27.69 -0.04
CA THR A 359 0.06 -26.51 0.57
C THR A 359 -0.66 -25.25 0.11
N ARG A 360 -1.14 -24.43 1.06
CA ARG A 360 -1.76 -23.15 0.81
C ARG A 360 -0.69 -22.06 0.73
N LEU A 361 -0.55 -21.41 -0.43
CA LEU A 361 0.30 -20.26 -0.70
C LEU A 361 -0.57 -19.01 -0.89
N LEU A 362 0.02 -17.82 -0.71
CA LEU A 362 -0.65 -16.55 -1.02
C LEU A 362 0.00 -15.90 -2.24
N LEU A 363 -0.80 -15.64 -3.25
CA LEU A 363 -0.40 -14.88 -4.44
C LEU A 363 -0.98 -13.47 -4.37
N ARG A 364 -0.19 -12.48 -4.80
CA ARG A 364 -0.63 -11.08 -4.91
C ARG A 364 -0.61 -10.65 -6.36
N VAL A 365 -1.75 -10.11 -6.81
CA VAL A 365 -1.90 -9.58 -8.16
C VAL A 365 -1.43 -8.12 -8.18
N ASN A 366 -0.57 -7.81 -9.14
CA ASN A 366 -0.11 -6.47 -9.47
C ASN A 366 0.06 -6.30 -10.98
N GLU A 367 0.43 -5.12 -11.45
CA GLU A 367 0.52 -4.80 -12.89
C GLU A 367 1.49 -5.70 -13.68
N THR A 368 2.45 -6.37 -13.03
CA THR A 368 3.39 -7.26 -13.73
C THR A 368 2.70 -8.47 -14.38
N ALA A 369 1.48 -8.81 -13.95
CA ALA A 369 0.67 -9.86 -14.57
C ALA A 369 0.32 -9.58 -16.05
N ASN A 370 0.44 -8.32 -16.50
CA ASN A 370 0.25 -7.95 -17.90
C ASN A 370 1.47 -8.30 -18.80
N ARG A 371 2.60 -8.67 -18.23
CA ARG A 371 3.84 -8.93 -18.96
C ARG A 371 3.86 -10.24 -19.72
N ARG A 372 2.94 -11.16 -19.39
CA ARG A 372 2.79 -12.47 -20.02
C ARG A 372 1.32 -12.81 -20.24
N SER A 373 1.05 -13.65 -21.23
CA SER A 373 -0.32 -14.13 -21.46
C SER A 373 -0.75 -15.11 -20.36
N PRO A 374 -2.06 -15.25 -20.08
CA PRO A 374 -2.59 -16.26 -19.16
C PRO A 374 -2.22 -17.70 -19.55
N ASP A 375 -2.07 -17.97 -20.85
CA ASP A 375 -1.67 -19.30 -21.38
C ASP A 375 -0.20 -19.59 -21.07
N ASP A 376 0.69 -18.62 -21.33
CA ASP A 376 2.11 -18.73 -21.00
C ASP A 376 2.30 -18.98 -19.50
N LEU A 377 1.67 -18.17 -18.65
CA LEU A 377 1.73 -18.34 -17.20
C LEU A 377 1.19 -19.70 -16.74
N ALA A 378 0.06 -20.17 -17.25
CA ALA A 378 -0.49 -21.46 -16.87
C ALA A 378 0.45 -22.62 -17.25
N GLY A 379 1.07 -22.56 -18.44
CA GLY A 379 2.08 -23.52 -18.86
C GLY A 379 3.24 -23.58 -17.87
N LEU A 380 3.82 -22.41 -17.51
CA LEU A 380 4.94 -22.35 -16.55
C LEU A 380 4.59 -22.92 -15.18
N PHE A 381 3.39 -22.66 -14.65
CA PHE A 381 2.95 -23.25 -13.38
C PHE A 381 2.83 -24.77 -13.46
N ILE A 382 2.27 -25.32 -14.56
CA ILE A 382 2.07 -26.75 -14.75
C ILE A 382 3.41 -27.47 -14.94
N GLU A 383 4.27 -26.95 -15.80
CA GLU A 383 5.62 -27.48 -16.05
C GLU A 383 6.48 -27.39 -14.79
N GLY A 384 6.43 -26.27 -14.09
CA GLY A 384 7.19 -26.04 -12.85
C GLY A 384 6.86 -27.02 -11.72
N LEU A 385 5.68 -27.66 -11.75
CA LEU A 385 5.29 -28.68 -10.78
C LEU A 385 5.61 -30.11 -11.27
N SER A 386 5.92 -30.29 -12.55
CA SER A 386 6.16 -31.58 -13.17
C SER A 386 7.64 -31.96 -13.23
N ALA A 387 8.51 -30.95 -13.17
CA ALA A 387 9.97 -31.11 -13.13
C ALA A 387 10.43 -31.32 -11.68
#